data_7029f4ec0682c11e94cb0745d073270f
#
_entry.id   7029f4ec0682c11e94cb0745d073270f
#
_cell.length_a   1.000
_cell.length_b   1.000
_cell.length_c   1.000
_cell.angle_alpha   90.00
_cell.angle_beta   90.00
_cell.angle_gamma   90.00
#
_symmetry.space_group_name_H-M   'P 1'
#
loop_
_entity.id
_entity.type
_entity.pdbx_description
1 polymer ?
#
loop_
_entity_poly.entity_id
_entity_poly.type
_entity_poly.pdbx_seq_one_letter_code
_entity_poly.pdbx_strand_id
1 'polypeptide(L)'
;MLTFSGRDYLPTQMVPADVHIEDVAHALSLICRFGGHTEVHYSVAQHSLLVARILEERAAPVEAQLAGLLHDAHEAYIGDIPTPIKRALGAAWGDLEADVATAVRRALDVTFAFHDWEDLIKHADVVALATERRDLMHFDADRNLPWRILGGVAPFHQKIGALGWSPQWWADVFLDRYDTLRSAREAARLPHAA
;
A
#
# COMPACT_ATOMS: atom_id res chain seq x y z
N MET A 1 -1.79 -6.77 20.99
CA MET A 1 -0.46 -6.60 20.33
C MET A 1 0.02 -5.18 20.62
N LEU A 2 1.29 -4.87 20.36
CA LEU A 2 1.89 -3.56 20.65
C LEU A 2 2.40 -2.92 19.35
N THR A 3 2.07 -1.64 19.11
CA THR A 3 2.59 -0.87 17.97
C THR A 3 3.99 -0.33 18.26
N PHE A 4 4.64 0.24 17.24
CA PHE A 4 5.94 0.90 17.38
C PHE A 4 5.91 2.05 18.40
N SER A 5 4.83 2.84 18.43
CA SER A 5 4.65 3.94 19.41
C SER A 5 4.25 3.47 20.83
N GLY A 6 4.20 2.16 21.06
CA GLY A 6 3.88 1.58 22.38
C GLY A 6 2.40 1.53 22.73
N ARG A 7 1.50 1.54 21.72
CA ARG A 7 0.05 1.43 21.92
C ARG A 7 -0.42 0.00 21.73
N ASP A 8 -1.33 -0.44 22.59
CA ASP A 8 -1.99 -1.73 22.43
C ASP A 8 -3.02 -1.69 21.32
N TYR A 9 -3.13 -2.78 20.56
CA TYR A 9 -4.21 -3.01 19.61
C TYR A 9 -4.58 -4.49 19.53
N LEU A 10 -5.83 -4.75 19.14
CA LEU A 10 -6.33 -6.10 18.93
C LEU A 10 -6.98 -6.14 17.53
N PRO A 11 -6.39 -6.84 16.54
CA PRO A 11 -6.91 -6.85 15.17
C PRO A 11 -8.38 -7.24 15.05
N THR A 12 -8.86 -8.17 15.92
CA THR A 12 -10.26 -8.61 15.94
C THR A 12 -11.24 -7.61 16.56
N GLN A 13 -10.77 -6.51 17.12
CA GLN A 13 -11.58 -5.45 17.75
C GLN A 13 -11.04 -4.06 17.42
N MET A 14 -10.37 -3.92 16.29
CA MET A 14 -9.70 -2.70 15.90
C MET A 14 -10.68 -1.57 15.63
N VAL A 15 -10.41 -0.41 16.19
CA VAL A 15 -11.18 0.82 15.99
C VAL A 15 -10.31 1.93 15.39
N PRO A 16 -10.89 2.97 14.75
CA PRO A 16 -10.11 4.06 14.15
C PRO A 16 -9.14 4.76 15.12
N ALA A 17 -9.46 4.79 16.42
CA ALA A 17 -8.60 5.40 17.44
C ALA A 17 -7.27 4.64 17.68
N ASP A 18 -7.18 3.39 17.25
CA ASP A 18 -5.96 2.56 17.38
C ASP A 18 -4.94 2.84 16.25
N VAL A 19 -5.35 3.60 15.23
CA VAL A 19 -4.57 3.81 14.01
C VAL A 19 -3.79 5.13 14.08
N HIS A 20 -2.49 5.04 13.94
CA HIS A 20 -1.58 6.19 13.87
C HIS A 20 -0.68 6.07 12.67
N ILE A 21 -0.56 7.16 11.89
CA ILE A 21 0.16 7.14 10.61
C ILE A 21 1.65 6.82 10.79
N GLU A 22 2.24 7.23 11.89
CA GLU A 22 3.64 6.94 12.24
C GLU A 22 3.86 5.44 12.45
N ASP A 23 2.92 4.77 13.14
CA ASP A 23 2.95 3.32 13.34
C ASP A 23 2.78 2.59 12.00
N VAL A 24 1.87 3.08 11.16
CA VAL A 24 1.66 2.55 9.79
C VAL A 24 2.94 2.66 8.97
N ALA A 25 3.51 3.85 8.85
CA ALA A 25 4.72 4.09 8.07
C ALA A 25 5.89 3.22 8.54
N HIS A 26 6.11 3.16 9.85
CA HIS A 26 7.16 2.33 10.44
C HIS A 26 6.96 0.84 10.13
N ALA A 27 5.78 0.30 10.41
CA ALA A 27 5.50 -1.12 10.19
C ALA A 27 5.61 -1.49 8.70
N LEU A 28 4.99 -0.71 7.80
CA LEU A 28 5.05 -0.97 6.36
C LEU A 28 6.47 -0.89 5.80
N SER A 29 7.36 -0.09 6.39
CA SER A 29 8.77 -0.01 5.97
C SER A 29 9.58 -1.26 6.32
N LEU A 30 9.14 -2.03 7.32
CA LEU A 30 9.78 -3.26 7.79
C LEU A 30 9.15 -4.52 7.21
N ILE A 31 7.87 -4.49 6.82
CA ILE A 31 7.17 -5.64 6.25
C ILE A 31 7.66 -5.86 4.83
N CYS A 32 8.28 -7.03 4.60
CA CYS A 32 8.73 -7.44 3.27
C CYS A 32 7.55 -7.90 2.41
N ARG A 33 7.48 -7.40 1.18
CA ARG A 33 6.58 -7.97 0.16
C ARG A 33 7.06 -9.34 -0.28
N PHE A 34 6.15 -10.13 -0.83
CA PHE A 34 6.41 -11.48 -1.35
C PHE A 34 7.02 -12.44 -0.32
N GLY A 35 6.78 -12.22 0.98
CA GLY A 35 7.39 -13.02 2.03
C GLY A 35 8.92 -12.94 2.05
N GLY A 36 9.51 -11.88 1.51
CA GLY A 36 10.96 -11.70 1.40
C GLY A 36 11.62 -12.39 0.21
N HIS A 37 10.83 -12.96 -0.75
CA HIS A 37 11.36 -13.63 -1.94
C HIS A 37 11.69 -12.63 -3.09
N THR A 38 12.31 -11.53 -2.75
CA THR A 38 12.91 -10.56 -3.67
C THR A 38 14.43 -10.60 -3.54
N GLU A 39 15.17 -10.14 -4.56
CA GLU A 39 16.65 -10.12 -4.51
C GLU A 39 17.20 -9.32 -3.32
N VAL A 40 16.43 -8.35 -2.87
CA VAL A 40 16.80 -7.43 -1.78
C VAL A 40 15.56 -7.12 -0.97
N HIS A 41 15.75 -6.50 0.20
CA HIS A 41 14.63 -6.00 0.99
C HIS A 41 13.79 -5.02 0.17
N TYR A 42 12.53 -5.37 -0.03
CA TYR A 42 11.52 -4.52 -0.65
C TYR A 42 10.26 -4.52 0.19
N SER A 43 9.89 -3.36 0.70
CA SER A 43 8.84 -3.24 1.72
C SER A 43 7.49 -2.84 1.13
N VAL A 44 6.43 -3.03 1.92
CA VAL A 44 5.07 -2.54 1.60
C VAL A 44 5.06 -1.02 1.47
N ALA A 45 5.84 -0.28 2.27
CA ALA A 45 5.97 1.17 2.11
C ALA A 45 6.51 1.58 0.73
N GLN A 46 7.52 0.85 0.20
CA GLN A 46 8.05 1.09 -1.14
C GLN A 46 7.01 0.82 -2.23
N HIS A 47 6.26 -0.26 -2.09
CA HIS A 47 5.13 -0.59 -2.97
C HIS A 47 4.07 0.51 -2.97
N SER A 48 3.63 0.94 -1.80
CA SER A 48 2.62 1.99 -1.64
C SER A 48 3.06 3.32 -2.27
N LEU A 49 4.33 3.68 -2.12
CA LEU A 49 4.93 4.84 -2.78
C LEU A 49 4.93 4.70 -4.31
N LEU A 50 5.23 3.51 -4.83
CA LEU A 50 5.17 3.21 -6.27
C LEU A 50 3.74 3.34 -6.80
N VAL A 51 2.74 2.81 -6.10
CA VAL A 51 1.31 2.93 -6.47
C VAL A 51 0.89 4.40 -6.52
N ALA A 52 1.22 5.19 -5.50
CA ALA A 52 0.92 6.62 -5.48
C ALA A 52 1.59 7.37 -6.64
N ARG A 53 2.84 7.03 -6.97
CA ARG A 53 3.56 7.61 -8.09
C ARG A 53 2.95 7.25 -9.45
N ILE A 54 2.52 6.01 -9.64
CA ILE A 54 1.83 5.58 -10.86
C ILE A 54 0.54 6.38 -11.06
N LEU A 55 -0.22 6.63 -9.98
CA LEU A 55 -1.42 7.45 -10.01
C LEU A 55 -1.11 8.91 -10.33
N GLU A 56 -0.06 9.48 -9.73
CA GLU A 56 0.39 10.84 -10.01
C GLU A 56 0.77 11.04 -11.48
N GLU A 57 1.57 10.17 -12.05
CA GLU A 57 1.99 10.26 -13.46
C GLU A 57 0.82 10.08 -14.45
N ARG A 58 -0.28 9.47 -13.99
CA ARG A 58 -1.54 9.39 -14.74
C ARG A 58 -2.46 10.58 -14.53
N ALA A 59 -1.98 11.62 -13.84
CA ALA A 59 -2.77 12.78 -13.45
C ALA A 59 -4.08 12.42 -12.71
N ALA A 60 -4.07 11.33 -11.93
CA ALA A 60 -5.19 10.95 -11.09
C ALA A 60 -5.44 12.02 -10.02
N PRO A 61 -6.69 12.23 -9.59
CA PRO A 61 -7.01 13.17 -8.52
C PRO A 61 -6.19 12.90 -7.25
N VAL A 62 -5.92 13.96 -6.48
CA VAL A 62 -5.12 13.86 -5.25
C VAL A 62 -5.73 12.88 -4.23
N GLU A 63 -7.05 12.79 -4.17
CA GLU A 63 -7.78 11.82 -3.37
C GLU A 63 -7.44 10.38 -3.75
N ALA A 64 -7.36 10.09 -5.06
CA ALA A 64 -6.97 8.78 -5.56
C ALA A 64 -5.49 8.48 -5.25
N GLN A 65 -4.61 9.47 -5.37
CA GLN A 65 -3.19 9.32 -5.03
C GLN A 65 -3.00 9.02 -3.55
N LEU A 66 -3.71 9.74 -2.67
CA LEU A 66 -3.66 9.51 -1.22
C LEU A 66 -4.24 8.13 -0.86
N ALA A 67 -5.38 7.76 -1.43
CA ALA A 67 -5.96 6.45 -1.22
C ALA A 67 -5.03 5.34 -1.77
N GLY A 68 -4.38 5.56 -2.91
CA GLY A 68 -3.38 4.64 -3.46
C GLY A 68 -2.14 4.49 -2.58
N LEU A 69 -1.66 5.56 -1.94
CA LEU A 69 -0.58 5.48 -0.95
C LEU A 69 -0.99 4.62 0.26
N LEU A 70 -2.25 4.67 0.65
CA LEU A 70 -2.77 4.04 1.86
C LEU A 70 -3.50 2.72 1.59
N HIS A 71 -3.47 2.17 0.36
CA HIS A 71 -4.31 1.03 -0.01
C HIS A 71 -3.99 -0.22 0.81
N ASP A 72 -2.73 -0.45 1.13
CA ASP A 72 -2.24 -1.54 1.96
C ASP A 72 -1.90 -1.11 3.41
N ALA A 73 -2.35 0.07 3.85
CA ALA A 73 -2.04 0.58 5.20
C ALA A 73 -2.52 -0.35 6.34
N HIS A 74 -3.54 -1.16 6.10
CA HIS A 74 -4.04 -2.16 7.04
C HIS A 74 -3.03 -3.28 7.31
N GLU A 75 -2.12 -3.55 6.37
CA GLU A 75 -1.07 -4.56 6.53
C GLU A 75 -0.08 -4.23 7.64
N ALA A 76 0.01 -2.97 8.06
CA ALA A 76 0.78 -2.56 9.24
C ALA A 76 0.37 -3.32 10.52
N TYR A 77 -0.87 -3.81 10.57
CA TYR A 77 -1.47 -4.45 11.76
C TYR A 77 -1.64 -5.97 11.62
N ILE A 78 -1.68 -6.49 10.38
CA ILE A 78 -1.94 -7.91 10.10
C ILE A 78 -0.90 -8.55 9.16
N GLY A 79 0.03 -7.78 8.61
CA GLY A 79 1.07 -8.24 7.69
C GLY A 79 0.64 -8.34 6.23
N ASP A 80 1.61 -8.34 5.32
CA ASP A 80 1.41 -8.64 3.89
C ASP A 80 1.33 -10.17 3.70
N ILE A 81 0.12 -10.68 3.53
CA ILE A 81 -0.12 -12.10 3.28
C ILE A 81 -0.32 -12.33 1.78
N PRO A 82 0.52 -13.16 1.12
CA PRO A 82 0.37 -13.45 -0.29
C PRO A 82 -1.00 -14.04 -0.64
N THR A 83 -1.59 -13.63 -1.76
CA THR A 83 -2.94 -14.03 -2.22
C THR A 83 -3.19 -15.54 -2.18
N PRO A 84 -2.26 -16.44 -2.54
CA PRO A 84 -2.50 -17.88 -2.42
C PRO A 84 -2.73 -18.34 -0.98
N ILE A 85 -2.05 -17.71 -0.02
CA ILE A 85 -2.22 -18.00 1.42
C ILE A 85 -3.54 -17.42 1.91
N LYS A 86 -3.90 -16.18 1.55
CA LYS A 86 -5.21 -15.59 1.87
C LYS A 86 -6.36 -16.51 1.42
N ARG A 87 -6.26 -17.09 0.22
CA ARG A 87 -7.27 -18.05 -0.30
C ARG A 87 -7.33 -19.32 0.52
N ALA A 88 -6.20 -19.83 0.99
CA ALA A 88 -6.16 -21.03 1.81
C ALA A 88 -6.71 -20.81 3.22
N LEU A 89 -6.54 -19.62 3.78
CA LEU A 89 -7.11 -19.21 5.08
C LEU A 89 -8.62 -18.98 5.02
N GLY A 90 -9.17 -18.67 3.85
CA GLY A 90 -10.61 -18.56 3.61
C GLY A 90 -11.28 -17.32 4.21
N ALA A 91 -12.60 -17.43 4.46
CA ALA A 91 -13.45 -16.31 4.85
C ALA A 91 -13.01 -15.65 6.16
N ALA A 92 -12.58 -16.40 7.13
CA ALA A 92 -12.17 -15.85 8.44
C ALA A 92 -11.01 -14.84 8.32
N TRP A 93 -10.10 -15.08 7.37
CA TRP A 93 -9.05 -14.10 7.07
C TRP A 93 -9.63 -12.89 6.33
N GLY A 94 -10.48 -13.10 5.33
CA GLY A 94 -11.11 -12.02 4.57
C GLY A 94 -11.93 -11.08 5.45
N ASP A 95 -12.68 -11.62 6.41
CA ASP A 95 -13.46 -10.83 7.37
C ASP A 95 -12.55 -9.99 8.27
N LEU A 96 -11.49 -10.59 8.83
CA LEU A 96 -10.51 -9.87 9.63
C LEU A 96 -9.81 -8.75 8.83
N GLU A 97 -9.36 -9.05 7.62
CA GLU A 97 -8.71 -8.07 6.74
C GLU A 97 -9.64 -6.90 6.41
N ALA A 98 -10.92 -7.18 6.11
CA ALA A 98 -11.93 -6.17 5.82
C ALA A 98 -12.22 -5.27 7.03
N ASP A 99 -12.31 -5.84 8.24
CA ASP A 99 -12.56 -5.10 9.47
C ASP A 99 -11.39 -4.15 9.79
N VAL A 100 -10.15 -4.65 9.73
CA VAL A 100 -8.94 -3.84 9.96
C VAL A 100 -8.81 -2.76 8.89
N ALA A 101 -9.00 -3.10 7.60
CA ALA A 101 -8.97 -2.11 6.51
C ALA A 101 -10.02 -1.02 6.69
N THR A 102 -11.21 -1.37 7.18
CA THR A 102 -12.28 -0.41 7.46
C THR A 102 -11.88 0.55 8.58
N ALA A 103 -11.31 0.05 9.67
CA ALA A 103 -10.82 0.90 10.77
C ALA A 103 -9.72 1.86 10.29
N VAL A 104 -8.75 1.36 9.52
CA VAL A 104 -7.65 2.16 8.96
C VAL A 104 -8.15 3.24 8.00
N ARG A 105 -9.03 2.90 7.05
CA ARG A 105 -9.60 3.86 6.08
C ARG A 105 -10.39 4.96 6.75
N ARG A 106 -11.12 4.64 7.83
CA ARG A 106 -11.86 5.64 8.63
C ARG A 106 -10.93 6.55 9.39
N ALA A 107 -9.89 6.01 10.04
CA ALA A 107 -8.92 6.78 10.80
C ALA A 107 -8.17 7.80 9.92
N LEU A 108 -7.82 7.39 8.70
CA LEU A 108 -7.04 8.20 7.76
C LEU A 108 -7.90 9.02 6.78
N ASP A 109 -9.23 9.06 7.00
CA ASP A 109 -10.21 9.82 6.19
C ASP A 109 -10.11 9.55 4.68
N VAL A 110 -9.99 8.27 4.29
CA VAL A 110 -9.88 7.86 2.87
C VAL A 110 -10.99 6.90 2.42
N THR A 111 -12.01 6.66 3.24
CA THR A 111 -13.08 5.69 2.94
C THR A 111 -13.80 6.00 1.62
N PHE A 112 -14.20 7.26 1.41
CA PHE A 112 -14.87 7.68 0.18
C PHE A 112 -13.93 7.65 -1.02
N ALA A 113 -12.68 8.08 -0.86
CA ALA A 113 -11.70 8.05 -1.93
C ALA A 113 -11.40 6.62 -2.40
N PHE A 114 -11.38 5.63 -1.50
CA PHE A 114 -11.30 4.22 -1.87
C PHE A 114 -12.48 3.76 -2.70
N HIS A 115 -13.69 4.15 -2.33
CA HIS A 115 -14.90 3.78 -3.08
C HIS A 115 -14.93 4.44 -4.46
N ASP A 116 -14.67 5.73 -4.52
CA ASP A 116 -14.81 6.52 -5.76
C ASP A 116 -13.73 6.22 -6.80
N TRP A 117 -12.53 5.79 -6.34
CA TRP A 117 -11.35 5.56 -7.20
C TRP A 117 -10.82 4.13 -7.17
N GLU A 118 -11.65 3.16 -6.75
CA GLU A 118 -11.26 1.75 -6.58
C GLU A 118 -10.58 1.17 -7.83
N ASP A 119 -11.16 1.37 -9.00
CA ASP A 119 -10.64 0.83 -10.25
C ASP A 119 -9.28 1.43 -10.62
N LEU A 120 -9.08 2.74 -10.38
CA LEU A 120 -7.79 3.40 -10.64
C LEU A 120 -6.71 2.89 -9.69
N ILE A 121 -7.04 2.77 -8.40
CA ILE A 121 -6.11 2.29 -7.37
C ILE A 121 -5.72 0.84 -7.68
N LYS A 122 -6.71 -0.02 -7.93
CA LYS A 122 -6.49 -1.42 -8.27
C LYS A 122 -5.65 -1.59 -9.55
N HIS A 123 -5.90 -0.77 -10.57
CA HIS A 123 -5.09 -0.81 -11.77
C HIS A 123 -3.64 -0.38 -11.50
N ALA A 124 -3.42 0.68 -10.70
CA ALA A 124 -2.09 1.13 -10.33
C ALA A 124 -1.33 0.07 -9.50
N ASP A 125 -2.01 -0.61 -8.58
CA ASP A 125 -1.45 -1.73 -7.82
C ASP A 125 -1.02 -2.88 -8.74
N VAL A 126 -1.84 -3.27 -9.72
CA VAL A 126 -1.47 -4.33 -10.68
C VAL A 126 -0.30 -3.90 -11.58
N VAL A 127 -0.20 -2.62 -11.96
CA VAL A 127 0.97 -2.08 -12.68
C VAL A 127 2.22 -2.11 -11.79
N ALA A 128 2.09 -1.78 -10.51
CA ALA A 128 3.17 -1.89 -9.54
C ALA A 128 3.63 -3.35 -9.39
N LEU A 129 2.70 -4.30 -9.26
CA LEU A 129 2.99 -5.73 -9.20
C LEU A 129 3.74 -6.23 -10.45
N ALA A 130 3.33 -5.78 -11.65
CA ALA A 130 4.02 -6.11 -12.90
C ALA A 130 5.46 -5.57 -12.93
N THR A 131 5.66 -4.37 -12.37
CA THR A 131 6.95 -3.71 -12.26
C THR A 131 7.88 -4.43 -11.29
N GLU A 132 7.36 -4.76 -10.11
CA GLU A 132 8.06 -5.50 -9.07
C GLU A 132 8.51 -6.88 -9.57
N ARG A 133 7.63 -7.60 -10.26
CA ARG A 133 8.00 -8.89 -10.87
C ARG A 133 9.12 -8.75 -11.89
N ARG A 134 9.09 -7.70 -12.74
CA ARG A 134 10.12 -7.44 -13.74
C ARG A 134 11.47 -7.12 -13.13
N ASP A 135 11.48 -6.31 -12.06
CA ASP A 135 12.69 -5.65 -11.58
C ASP A 135 13.30 -6.31 -10.33
N LEU A 136 12.50 -7.03 -9.54
CA LEU A 136 12.90 -7.54 -8.22
C LEU A 136 12.89 -9.07 -8.11
N MET A 137 12.40 -9.77 -9.13
CA MET A 137 12.21 -11.21 -9.07
C MET A 137 12.88 -11.91 -10.26
N HIS A 138 13.43 -13.09 -10.01
CA HIS A 138 13.96 -13.97 -11.06
C HIS A 138 12.82 -14.69 -11.81
N PHE A 139 11.93 -13.93 -12.45
CA PHE A 139 10.83 -14.49 -13.22
C PHE A 139 11.28 -14.85 -14.65
N ASP A 140 11.08 -16.10 -15.02
CA ASP A 140 11.31 -16.65 -16.35
C ASP A 140 9.99 -17.21 -16.90
N ALA A 141 9.49 -16.66 -18.01
CA ALA A 141 8.21 -17.06 -18.59
C ALA A 141 8.18 -18.51 -19.08
N ASP A 142 9.33 -19.10 -19.42
CA ASP A 142 9.45 -20.48 -19.89
C ASP A 142 9.47 -21.49 -18.74
N ARG A 143 9.73 -21.06 -17.53
CA ARG A 143 9.89 -21.90 -16.34
C ARG A 143 8.83 -21.70 -15.27
N ASN A 144 8.34 -20.46 -15.14
CA ASN A 144 7.46 -20.07 -14.06
C ASN A 144 6.00 -20.05 -14.49
N LEU A 145 5.11 -20.36 -13.55
CA LEU A 145 3.67 -20.25 -13.78
C LEU A 145 3.28 -18.77 -14.08
N PRO A 146 2.42 -18.54 -15.07
CA PRO A 146 1.97 -17.19 -15.39
C PRO A 146 1.12 -16.60 -14.26
N TRP A 147 1.38 -15.33 -13.95
CA TRP A 147 0.53 -14.57 -13.03
C TRP A 147 -0.65 -13.99 -13.82
N ARG A 148 -1.79 -14.69 -13.77
CA ARG A 148 -2.97 -14.35 -14.61
C ARG A 148 -3.45 -12.92 -14.43
N ILE A 149 -3.32 -12.35 -13.23
CA ILE A 149 -3.70 -10.96 -12.92
C ILE A 149 -2.89 -9.94 -13.73
N LEU A 150 -1.71 -10.30 -14.21
CA LEU A 150 -0.83 -9.45 -15.02
C LEU A 150 -1.06 -9.59 -16.54
N GLY A 151 -2.07 -10.36 -16.95
CA GLY A 151 -2.38 -10.56 -18.37
C GLY A 151 -2.72 -9.23 -19.06
N GLY A 152 -1.92 -8.79 -20.03
CA GLY A 152 -2.12 -7.54 -20.76
C GLY A 152 -1.72 -6.27 -20.01
N VAL A 153 -1.12 -6.38 -18.82
CA VAL A 153 -0.66 -5.23 -18.02
C VAL A 153 0.81 -4.96 -18.28
N ALA A 154 1.11 -3.78 -18.81
CA ALA A 154 2.49 -3.32 -18.94
C ALA A 154 3.03 -2.83 -17.59
N PRO A 155 4.29 -3.16 -17.24
CA PRO A 155 4.92 -2.60 -16.06
C PRO A 155 5.15 -1.10 -16.22
N PHE A 156 5.29 -0.41 -15.09
CA PHE A 156 5.66 1.00 -15.07
C PHE A 156 6.96 1.24 -15.84
N HIS A 157 7.05 2.33 -16.61
CA HIS A 157 8.13 2.57 -17.56
C HIS A 157 9.49 2.74 -16.87
N GLN A 158 9.53 3.28 -15.66
CA GLN A 158 10.75 3.41 -14.88
C GLN A 158 11.09 2.10 -14.18
N LYS A 159 12.37 1.80 -14.11
CA LYS A 159 12.86 0.69 -13.29
C LYS A 159 12.84 1.10 -11.82
N ILE A 160 12.39 0.16 -11.00
CA ILE A 160 12.59 0.23 -9.57
C ILE A 160 13.82 -0.61 -9.24
N GLY A 161 14.67 -0.10 -8.36
CA GLY A 161 15.90 -0.78 -7.96
C GLY A 161 15.93 -0.97 -6.45
N ALA A 162 16.81 -1.86 -6.06
CA ALA A 162 17.25 -2.02 -4.70
C ALA A 162 18.09 -0.81 -4.29
N LEU A 163 17.45 0.25 -3.93
CA LEU A 163 18.13 1.32 -3.25
C LEU A 163 18.40 0.83 -1.83
N GLY A 164 19.67 0.71 -1.45
CA GLY A 164 20.10 0.24 -0.14
C GLY A 164 19.77 1.20 1.03
N TRP A 165 18.61 1.88 0.94
CA TRP A 165 18.10 2.78 1.95
C TRP A 165 17.54 1.98 3.13
N SER A 166 17.70 2.52 4.34
CA SER A 166 17.20 1.88 5.55
C SER A 166 15.65 1.87 5.59
N PRO A 167 15.03 0.92 6.32
CA PRO A 167 13.59 0.97 6.57
C PRO A 167 13.12 2.32 7.14
N GLN A 168 13.91 2.92 8.05
CA GLN A 168 13.59 4.24 8.60
C GLN A 168 13.49 5.31 7.51
N TRP A 169 14.42 5.32 6.55
CA TRP A 169 14.36 6.26 5.42
C TRP A 169 13.07 6.08 4.61
N TRP A 170 12.64 4.83 4.36
CA TRP A 170 11.39 4.55 3.67
C TRP A 170 10.14 4.96 4.47
N ALA A 171 10.18 4.83 5.80
CA ALA A 171 9.13 5.35 6.67
C ALA A 171 9.03 6.88 6.56
N ASP A 172 10.17 7.58 6.61
CA ASP A 172 10.22 9.03 6.49
C ASP A 172 9.69 9.52 5.14
N VAL A 173 10.08 8.86 4.04
CA VAL A 173 9.57 9.18 2.67
C VAL A 173 8.06 8.91 2.56
N PHE A 174 7.57 7.84 3.19
CA PHE A 174 6.14 7.54 3.21
C PHE A 174 5.35 8.64 3.96
N LEU A 175 5.85 9.07 5.12
CA LEU A 175 5.23 10.16 5.91
C LEU A 175 5.25 11.48 5.15
N ASP A 176 6.37 11.85 4.54
CA ASP A 176 6.48 13.07 3.72
C ASP A 176 5.48 13.06 2.55
N ARG A 177 5.37 11.93 1.87
CA ARG A 177 4.39 11.77 0.80
C ARG A 177 2.95 11.85 1.30
N TYR A 178 2.65 11.21 2.42
CA TYR A 178 1.34 11.29 3.07
C TYR A 178 0.97 12.74 3.41
N ASP A 179 1.85 13.47 4.07
CA ASP A 179 1.62 14.85 4.47
C ASP A 179 1.44 15.79 3.26
N THR A 180 2.23 15.58 2.20
CA THR A 180 2.11 16.31 0.94
C THR A 180 0.73 16.10 0.30
N LEU A 181 0.30 14.85 0.16
CA LEU A 181 -0.99 14.52 -0.45
C LEU A 181 -2.17 14.96 0.42
N ARG A 182 -2.07 14.81 1.73
CA ARG A 182 -3.09 15.28 2.68
C ARG A 182 -3.26 16.80 2.59
N SER A 183 -2.17 17.55 2.61
CA SER A 183 -2.19 19.01 2.51
C SER A 183 -2.75 19.49 1.17
N ALA A 184 -2.38 18.85 0.06
CA ALA A 184 -2.92 19.13 -1.26
C ALA A 184 -4.43 18.87 -1.34
N ARG A 185 -4.91 17.77 -0.73
CA ARG A 185 -6.34 17.45 -0.63
C ARG A 185 -7.10 18.49 0.19
N GLU A 186 -6.56 18.90 1.33
CA GLU A 186 -7.16 19.92 2.17
C GLU A 186 -7.28 21.26 1.40
N ALA A 187 -6.23 21.66 0.68
CA ALA A 187 -6.25 22.86 -0.15
C ALA A 187 -7.30 22.79 -1.28
N ALA A 188 -7.47 21.63 -1.91
CA ALA A 188 -8.47 21.43 -2.96
C ALA A 188 -9.92 21.46 -2.44
N ARG A 189 -10.16 21.17 -1.17
CA ARG A 189 -11.48 21.22 -0.52
C ARG A 189 -11.88 22.61 -0.03
N LEU A 190 -10.94 23.55 0.07
CA LEU A 190 -11.26 24.93 0.46
C LEU A 190 -12.03 25.60 -0.67
N PRO A 191 -13.19 26.25 -0.39
CA PRO A 191 -13.88 27.03 -1.40
C PRO A 191 -12.95 28.14 -1.87
N HIS A 192 -12.78 28.26 -3.20
CA HIS A 192 -12.10 29.42 -3.77
C HIS A 192 -12.84 30.67 -3.29
N ALA A 193 -12.17 31.49 -2.47
CA ALA A 193 -12.69 32.79 -2.12
C ALA A 193 -12.87 33.60 -3.41
N ALA A 194 -14.14 33.78 -3.78
CA ALA A 194 -14.55 34.56 -4.94
C ALA A 194 -14.30 36.07 -4.72
#